data_e98d720747532f99c7b1b7e5c5e4454d
#
_entry.id   e98d720747532f99c7b1b7e5c5e4454d
#
_cell.length_a   1.000
_cell.length_b   1.000
_cell.length_c   1.000
_cell.angle_alpha   90.00
_cell.angle_beta   90.00
_cell.angle_gamma   90.00
#
_symmetry.space_group_name_H-M   'P 1'
#
loop_
_entity.id
_entity.type
_entity.pdbx_description
1 polymer ?
#
loop_
_entity_poly.entity_id
_entity_poly.type
_entity_poly.pdbx_seq_one_letter_code
_entity_poly.pdbx_strand_id
1 'polypeptide(L)'
;MSVTRRTFIASVPALAYVPRLIAQTGAAPFRSTGLSQLTLTVSDVGKSLDFYQGLFGMPVQARQGSTVLLRIGAGPKFLELRPAAAGERPSISALGFAVEKFDIDRAVKVLNDRGLMAAAAGAEKPAAMQYIVRTRKADLGGSADGTRELFVADPSGVLFQMHDVSYCGGSGAQGNTCRAVEASKRKGVMAVTDMSHFTINANDPKTVPFYQDLFGFQPQAYQAATPAWGVGAGVHFLMFTGNAGGSPANPGGGAAAARIGIDHACLGMNDFDPAKVTQLLVDYGLKKQEGQGRDPLVTFISLRMPNRGGAEGGTPELYFTDPDGLAIQLQDVKYCGGGGFLGDVCPPL
;
A
#
# COMPACT_ATOMS: atom_id res chain seq x y z
N MET A 1 22.66 -65.71 20.14
CA MET A 1 21.38 -64.97 20.05
C MET A 1 21.68 -63.57 19.54
N SER A 2 21.37 -63.31 18.26
CA SER A 2 21.64 -62.02 17.61
C SER A 2 20.41 -61.13 17.66
N VAL A 3 20.56 -59.93 18.21
CA VAL A 3 19.50 -58.90 18.28
C VAL A 3 19.73 -57.87 17.20
N THR A 4 18.87 -57.91 16.19
CA THR A 4 18.87 -56.97 15.08
C THR A 4 18.24 -55.63 15.50
N ARG A 5 19.03 -54.56 15.41
CA ARG A 5 18.53 -53.19 15.56
C ARG A 5 17.73 -52.79 14.31
N ARG A 6 16.43 -52.54 14.46
CA ARG A 6 15.59 -51.91 13.43
C ARG A 6 15.76 -50.39 13.55
N THR A 7 16.32 -49.79 12.51
CA THR A 7 16.41 -48.35 12.35
C THR A 7 15.05 -47.83 11.87
N PHE A 8 14.37 -47.05 12.73
CA PHE A 8 13.18 -46.30 12.32
C PHE A 8 13.61 -45.02 11.59
N ILE A 9 13.39 -44.94 10.30
CA ILE A 9 13.51 -43.70 9.54
C ILE A 9 12.16 -42.96 9.67
N ALA A 10 12.13 -41.93 10.49
CA ALA A 10 11.03 -41.00 10.55
C ALA A 10 11.11 -40.07 9.33
N SER A 11 10.28 -40.30 8.33
CA SER A 11 10.07 -39.37 7.23
C SER A 11 9.27 -38.15 7.74
N VAL A 12 9.93 -37.01 7.86
CA VAL A 12 9.27 -35.72 8.07
C VAL A 12 8.64 -35.34 6.74
N PRO A 13 7.31 -35.13 6.67
CA PRO A 13 6.71 -34.61 5.45
C PRO A 13 7.20 -33.17 5.24
N ALA A 14 7.92 -32.92 4.15
CA ALA A 14 8.18 -31.58 3.68
C ALA A 14 6.83 -30.92 3.35
N LEU A 15 6.41 -29.99 4.19
CA LEU A 15 5.28 -29.12 3.89
C LEU A 15 5.68 -28.28 2.66
N ALA A 16 5.24 -28.74 1.51
CA ALA A 16 5.35 -27.97 0.28
C ALA A 16 4.59 -26.66 0.47
N TYR A 17 5.30 -25.55 0.38
CA TYR A 17 4.71 -24.21 0.31
C TYR A 17 3.90 -24.15 -1.00
N VAL A 18 2.60 -24.37 -0.90
CA VAL A 18 1.68 -24.17 -2.04
C VAL A 18 1.37 -22.68 -2.06
N PRO A 19 1.78 -21.94 -3.09
CA PRO A 19 1.38 -20.55 -3.24
C PRO A 19 -0.16 -20.52 -3.27
N ARG A 20 -0.74 -19.69 -2.41
CA ARG A 20 -2.18 -19.48 -2.34
C ARG A 20 -2.66 -18.90 -3.67
N LEU A 21 -3.24 -19.73 -4.50
CA LEU A 21 -4.17 -19.28 -5.52
C LEU A 21 -5.47 -18.91 -4.79
N ILE A 22 -5.56 -17.69 -4.28
CA ILE A 22 -6.85 -17.13 -3.88
C ILE A 22 -7.64 -17.04 -5.17
N ALA A 23 -8.58 -17.97 -5.33
CA ALA A 23 -9.53 -17.93 -6.42
C ALA A 23 -10.33 -16.63 -6.26
N GLN A 24 -10.02 -15.62 -7.07
CA GLN A 24 -10.96 -14.53 -7.29
C GLN A 24 -12.24 -15.21 -7.82
N THR A 25 -13.25 -15.30 -6.97
CA THR A 25 -14.51 -15.94 -7.29
C THR A 25 -15.09 -15.24 -8.51
N GLY A 26 -15.33 -16.03 -9.55
CA GLY A 26 -15.71 -15.75 -10.89
C GLY A 26 -16.11 -14.33 -11.29
N ALA A 27 -15.54 -13.88 -12.40
CA ALA A 27 -16.00 -12.74 -13.19
C ALA A 27 -15.73 -11.31 -12.68
N ALA A 28 -14.86 -11.08 -11.70
CA ALA A 28 -14.39 -9.71 -11.45
C ALA A 28 -13.69 -9.18 -12.72
N PRO A 29 -14.05 -7.97 -13.19
CA PRO A 29 -13.54 -7.46 -14.47
C PRO A 29 -12.04 -7.20 -14.49
N PHE A 30 -11.43 -6.97 -13.31
CA PHE A 30 -10.01 -6.68 -13.19
C PHE A 30 -9.32 -7.68 -12.25
N ARG A 31 -8.26 -8.29 -12.73
CA ARG A 31 -7.37 -9.11 -11.92
C ARG A 31 -6.19 -8.26 -11.44
N SER A 32 -6.25 -7.82 -10.19
CA SER A 32 -5.11 -7.15 -9.56
C SER A 32 -4.04 -8.17 -9.16
N THR A 33 -2.77 -7.87 -9.44
CA THR A 33 -1.63 -8.69 -8.98
C THR A 33 -1.06 -8.20 -7.65
N GLY A 34 -1.44 -6.99 -7.21
CA GLY A 34 -0.99 -6.42 -5.95
C GLY A 34 -1.04 -4.89 -5.92
N LEU A 35 -0.63 -4.36 -4.80
CA LEU A 35 -0.37 -2.93 -4.61
C LEU A 35 0.94 -2.57 -5.31
N SER A 36 0.98 -1.41 -5.95
CA SER A 36 2.10 -1.00 -6.82
C SER A 36 2.57 0.43 -6.62
N GLN A 37 1.75 1.28 -6.00
CA GLN A 37 2.01 2.70 -5.83
C GLN A 37 1.51 3.20 -4.48
N LEU A 38 2.35 4.00 -3.83
CA LEU A 38 2.01 4.84 -2.68
C LEU A 38 2.28 6.28 -3.08
N THR A 39 1.26 7.13 -3.13
CA THR A 39 1.42 8.56 -3.45
C THR A 39 1.31 9.41 -2.19
N LEU A 40 2.35 10.16 -1.90
CA LEU A 40 2.40 11.17 -0.87
C LEU A 40 2.33 12.56 -1.52
N THR A 41 1.32 13.33 -1.15
CA THR A 41 1.31 14.77 -1.38
C THR A 41 2.10 15.40 -0.24
N VAL A 42 3.19 16.07 -0.54
CA VAL A 42 4.15 16.58 0.44
C VAL A 42 4.33 18.09 0.33
N SER A 43 4.64 18.73 1.43
CA SER A 43 4.88 20.19 1.47
C SER A 43 6.15 20.61 0.73
N ASP A 44 7.19 19.75 0.75
CA ASP A 44 8.48 19.95 0.09
C ASP A 44 9.03 18.62 -0.42
N VAL A 45 9.04 18.47 -1.75
CA VAL A 45 9.53 17.25 -2.42
C VAL A 45 11.02 17.01 -2.14
N GLY A 46 11.84 18.07 -2.06
CA GLY A 46 13.27 17.95 -1.78
C GLY A 46 13.52 17.41 -0.38
N LYS A 47 12.84 17.96 0.61
CA LYS A 47 12.92 17.51 2.02
C LYS A 47 12.45 16.06 2.18
N SER A 48 11.34 15.70 1.56
CA SER A 48 10.82 14.33 1.61
C SER A 48 11.74 13.36 0.85
N LEU A 49 12.29 13.75 -0.32
CA LEU A 49 13.26 12.95 -1.06
C LEU A 49 14.50 12.66 -0.22
N ASP A 50 15.08 13.68 0.42
CA ASP A 50 16.25 13.53 1.30
C ASP A 50 15.94 12.62 2.48
N PHE A 51 14.74 12.73 3.07
CA PHE A 51 14.28 11.88 4.16
C PHE A 51 14.17 10.41 3.74
N TYR A 52 13.40 10.11 2.69
CA TYR A 52 13.19 8.72 2.25
C TYR A 52 14.46 8.08 1.68
N GLN A 53 15.30 8.83 0.97
CA GLN A 53 16.60 8.34 0.54
C GLN A 53 17.56 8.13 1.72
N GLY A 54 17.58 9.02 2.69
CA GLY A 54 18.40 8.88 3.89
C GLY A 54 17.97 7.69 4.74
N LEU A 55 16.68 7.43 4.84
CA LEU A 55 16.15 6.34 5.64
C LEU A 55 16.28 4.97 4.92
N PHE A 56 15.90 4.88 3.64
CA PHE A 56 15.78 3.62 2.92
C PHE A 56 16.74 3.43 1.75
N GLY A 57 17.49 4.44 1.36
CA GLY A 57 18.39 4.36 0.21
C GLY A 57 17.67 4.19 -1.14
N MET A 58 16.40 4.56 -1.24
CA MET A 58 15.58 4.35 -2.44
C MET A 58 16.14 5.10 -3.65
N PRO A 59 16.42 4.44 -4.78
CA PRO A 59 16.79 5.13 -6.01
C PRO A 59 15.58 5.80 -6.65
N VAL A 60 15.82 6.88 -7.43
CA VAL A 60 14.77 7.52 -8.22
C VAL A 60 14.49 6.67 -9.46
N GLN A 61 13.26 6.17 -9.57
CA GLN A 61 12.81 5.33 -10.68
C GLN A 61 12.36 6.15 -11.89
N ALA A 62 11.66 7.24 -11.63
CA ALA A 62 11.17 8.15 -12.67
C ALA A 62 10.93 9.56 -12.09
N ARG A 63 10.82 10.54 -12.98
CA ARG A 63 10.38 11.90 -12.66
C ARG A 63 9.24 12.31 -13.59
N GLN A 64 8.23 12.96 -13.00
CA GLN A 64 7.06 13.45 -13.72
C GLN A 64 6.92 14.95 -13.41
N GLY A 65 7.64 15.79 -14.16
CA GLY A 65 7.80 17.20 -13.80
C GLY A 65 8.46 17.35 -12.43
N SER A 66 7.79 17.98 -11.50
CA SER A 66 8.25 18.16 -10.11
C SER A 66 8.00 16.94 -9.20
N THR A 67 7.26 15.94 -9.66
CA THR A 67 6.97 14.70 -8.92
C THR A 67 8.14 13.72 -9.07
N VAL A 68 8.53 13.07 -7.97
CA VAL A 68 9.63 12.10 -7.92
C VAL A 68 9.09 10.74 -7.50
N LEU A 69 9.44 9.70 -8.25
CA LEU A 69 9.07 8.31 -7.96
C LEU A 69 10.28 7.55 -7.43
N LEU A 70 10.19 7.08 -6.19
CA LEU A 70 11.22 6.32 -5.52
C LEU A 70 10.91 4.82 -5.62
N ARG A 71 11.87 4.03 -6.15
CA ARG A 71 11.70 2.59 -6.31
C ARG A 71 11.62 1.88 -4.97
N ILE A 72 10.62 1.00 -4.83
CA ILE A 72 10.51 0.07 -3.71
C ILE A 72 11.04 -1.29 -4.16
N GLY A 73 12.01 -1.83 -3.41
CA GLY A 73 12.61 -3.14 -3.72
C GLY A 73 13.20 -3.20 -5.13
N ALA A 74 12.92 -4.30 -5.82
CA ALA A 74 13.37 -4.50 -7.21
C ALA A 74 12.57 -3.69 -8.24
N GLY A 75 11.48 -3.07 -7.82
CA GLY A 75 10.51 -2.42 -8.71
C GLY A 75 9.56 -3.41 -9.41
N PRO A 76 8.66 -2.93 -10.27
CA PRO A 76 8.42 -1.54 -10.64
C PRO A 76 7.63 -0.72 -9.59
N LYS A 77 7.27 -1.29 -8.44
CA LYS A 77 6.57 -0.60 -7.34
C LYS A 77 7.33 0.65 -6.87
N PHE A 78 6.58 1.69 -6.49
CA PHE A 78 7.21 2.95 -6.10
C PHE A 78 6.43 3.73 -5.04
N LEU A 79 7.16 4.58 -4.35
CA LEU A 79 6.66 5.68 -3.54
C LEU A 79 6.76 6.96 -4.37
N GLU A 80 5.65 7.62 -4.58
CA GLU A 80 5.54 8.86 -5.34
C GLU A 80 5.48 10.05 -4.39
N LEU A 81 6.39 11.01 -4.58
CA LEU A 81 6.44 12.29 -3.88
C LEU A 81 5.91 13.38 -4.81
N ARG A 82 4.68 13.82 -4.60
CA ARG A 82 4.02 14.87 -5.36
C ARG A 82 3.97 16.16 -4.55
N PRO A 83 4.34 17.32 -5.13
CA PRO A 83 4.21 18.58 -4.40
C PRO A 83 2.73 18.91 -4.13
N ALA A 84 2.43 19.41 -2.95
CA ALA A 84 1.12 19.94 -2.62
C ALA A 84 0.84 21.20 -3.46
N ALA A 85 -0.38 21.31 -3.98
CA ALA A 85 -0.85 22.53 -4.60
C ALA A 85 -1.04 23.64 -3.55
N ALA A 86 -1.18 24.89 -3.99
CA ALA A 86 -1.42 26.01 -3.08
C ALA A 86 -2.68 25.75 -2.24
N GLY A 87 -2.54 25.73 -0.92
CA GLY A 87 -3.62 25.43 0.03
C GLY A 87 -3.96 23.94 0.21
N GLU A 88 -3.35 23.04 -0.56
CA GLU A 88 -3.47 21.59 -0.35
C GLU A 88 -2.63 21.16 0.86
N ARG A 89 -3.20 20.32 1.72
CA ARG A 89 -2.49 19.78 2.88
C ARG A 89 -1.77 18.50 2.51
N PRO A 90 -0.57 18.26 3.08
CA PRO A 90 0.09 16.97 2.97
C PRO A 90 -0.83 15.81 3.35
N SER A 91 -0.75 14.73 2.59
CA SER A 91 -1.60 13.54 2.77
C SER A 91 -1.03 12.33 2.03
N ILE A 92 -1.41 11.13 2.46
CA ILE A 92 -1.32 9.95 1.62
C ILE A 92 -2.50 10.05 0.64
N SER A 93 -2.22 10.48 -0.58
CA SER A 93 -3.25 11.01 -1.48
C SER A 93 -3.79 10.01 -2.48
N ALA A 94 -3.06 8.93 -2.76
CA ALA A 94 -3.52 7.83 -3.62
C ALA A 94 -2.75 6.53 -3.37
N LEU A 95 -3.36 5.44 -3.81
CA LEU A 95 -2.73 4.13 -3.93
C LEU A 95 -2.82 3.64 -5.38
N GLY A 96 -2.05 2.60 -5.74
CA GLY A 96 -2.09 2.02 -7.08
C GLY A 96 -2.27 0.52 -7.09
N PHE A 97 -3.05 0.05 -8.08
CA PHE A 97 -3.24 -1.37 -8.37
C PHE A 97 -2.58 -1.74 -9.70
N ALA A 98 -1.68 -2.72 -9.64
CA ALA A 98 -1.17 -3.39 -10.82
C ALA A 98 -2.21 -4.40 -11.32
N VAL A 99 -2.64 -4.28 -12.57
CA VAL A 99 -3.72 -5.07 -13.16
C VAL A 99 -3.20 -5.84 -14.36
N GLU A 100 -3.51 -7.14 -14.42
CA GLU A 100 -3.15 -8.00 -15.56
C GLU A 100 -3.89 -7.56 -16.82
N LYS A 101 -3.16 -7.54 -17.95
CA LYS A 101 -3.73 -7.23 -19.27
C LYS A 101 -4.54 -5.92 -19.24
N PHE A 102 -3.98 -4.93 -18.54
CA PHE A 102 -4.63 -3.64 -18.38
C PHE A 102 -4.77 -2.92 -19.72
N ASP A 103 -5.99 -2.48 -20.01
CA ASP A 103 -6.34 -1.63 -21.13
C ASP A 103 -7.26 -0.52 -20.65
N ILE A 104 -6.90 0.74 -20.90
CA ILE A 104 -7.63 1.90 -20.38
C ILE A 104 -9.03 2.00 -20.97
N ASP A 105 -9.21 1.73 -22.27
CA ASP A 105 -10.50 1.91 -22.91
C ASP A 105 -11.49 0.83 -22.46
N ARG A 106 -11.01 -0.41 -22.27
CA ARG A 106 -11.76 -1.47 -21.60
C ARG A 106 -12.08 -1.08 -20.16
N ALA A 107 -11.12 -0.54 -19.42
CA ALA A 107 -11.33 -0.14 -18.02
C ALA A 107 -12.39 0.96 -17.91
N VAL A 108 -12.32 1.98 -18.74
CA VAL A 108 -13.32 3.06 -18.80
C VAL A 108 -14.70 2.51 -19.12
N LYS A 109 -14.83 1.59 -20.08
CA LYS A 109 -16.10 0.94 -20.36
C LYS A 109 -16.67 0.22 -19.13
N VAL A 110 -15.85 -0.57 -18.46
CA VAL A 110 -16.25 -1.32 -17.24
C VAL A 110 -16.69 -0.36 -16.13
N LEU A 111 -15.99 0.77 -15.93
CA LEU A 111 -16.33 1.77 -14.92
C LEU A 111 -17.68 2.45 -15.26
N ASN A 112 -17.90 2.82 -16.54
CA ASN A 112 -19.18 3.39 -16.98
C ASN A 112 -20.34 2.41 -16.78
N ASP A 113 -20.15 1.13 -17.13
CA ASP A 113 -21.17 0.08 -16.95
C ASP A 113 -21.55 -0.09 -15.45
N ARG A 114 -20.70 0.38 -14.52
CA ARG A 114 -20.89 0.38 -13.05
C ARG A 114 -21.32 1.74 -12.48
N GLY A 115 -21.69 2.67 -13.34
CA GLY A 115 -22.23 3.96 -12.94
C GLY A 115 -21.18 5.01 -12.54
N LEU A 116 -19.89 4.75 -12.79
CA LEU A 116 -18.88 5.81 -12.66
C LEU A 116 -18.95 6.72 -13.88
N MET A 117 -18.66 7.99 -13.69
CA MET A 117 -18.64 9.00 -14.73
C MET A 117 -17.24 9.62 -14.89
N ALA A 118 -16.94 10.05 -16.10
CA ALA A 118 -15.76 10.89 -16.30
C ALA A 118 -15.93 12.19 -15.50
N ALA A 119 -14.87 12.62 -14.84
CA ALA A 119 -14.83 13.93 -14.20
C ALA A 119 -14.94 15.05 -15.26
N ALA A 120 -15.34 16.25 -14.82
CA ALA A 120 -15.43 17.41 -15.69
C ALA A 120 -14.09 17.70 -16.39
N ALA A 121 -14.14 18.20 -17.60
CA ALA A 121 -12.93 18.60 -18.35
C ALA A 121 -12.12 19.63 -17.54
N GLY A 122 -10.82 19.39 -17.40
CA GLY A 122 -9.92 20.24 -16.60
C GLY A 122 -9.92 19.95 -15.09
N ALA A 123 -10.69 18.99 -14.61
CA ALA A 123 -10.62 18.58 -13.22
C ALA A 123 -9.23 17.99 -12.91
N GLU A 124 -8.60 18.42 -11.81
CA GLU A 124 -7.30 17.93 -11.39
C GLU A 124 -7.39 16.53 -10.75
N LYS A 125 -8.52 16.23 -10.07
CA LYS A 125 -8.83 14.95 -9.46
C LYS A 125 -10.31 14.60 -9.60
N PRO A 126 -10.68 13.31 -9.69
CA PRO A 126 -12.07 12.89 -9.72
C PRO A 126 -12.74 13.07 -8.36
N ALA A 127 -14.03 13.40 -8.34
CA ALA A 127 -14.88 13.27 -7.15
C ALA A 127 -15.32 11.81 -6.94
N ALA A 128 -15.98 11.52 -5.82
CA ALA A 128 -16.51 10.19 -5.53
C ALA A 128 -17.30 9.63 -6.72
N MET A 129 -17.07 8.36 -7.07
CA MET A 129 -17.67 7.66 -8.21
C MET A 129 -17.37 8.30 -9.57
N GLN A 130 -16.21 8.96 -9.68
CA GLN A 130 -15.72 9.49 -10.97
C GLN A 130 -14.36 8.91 -11.30
N TYR A 131 -13.97 9.03 -12.56
CA TYR A 131 -12.63 8.73 -13.04
C TYR A 131 -12.07 9.86 -13.91
N ILE A 132 -10.75 9.92 -14.03
CA ILE A 132 -10.02 10.79 -14.98
C ILE A 132 -9.06 9.92 -15.78
N VAL A 133 -9.10 10.06 -17.11
CA VAL A 133 -8.01 9.61 -17.98
C VAL A 133 -7.13 10.83 -18.24
N ARG A 134 -5.94 10.83 -17.64
CA ARG A 134 -4.94 11.88 -17.85
C ARG A 134 -3.97 11.43 -18.94
N THR A 135 -3.55 12.36 -19.79
CA THR A 135 -2.46 12.13 -20.75
C THR A 135 -1.24 12.92 -20.32
N ARG A 136 -0.22 12.22 -19.83
CA ARG A 136 1.05 12.80 -19.42
C ARG A 136 1.95 12.93 -20.64
N LYS A 137 2.34 14.17 -20.98
CA LYS A 137 3.14 14.51 -22.14
C LYS A 137 4.65 14.34 -21.86
N ALA A 138 5.47 14.47 -22.91
CA ALA A 138 6.91 14.24 -22.84
C ALA A 138 7.64 15.21 -21.89
N ASP A 139 7.21 16.45 -21.78
CA ASP A 139 7.74 17.46 -20.84
C ASP A 139 7.54 17.07 -19.36
N LEU A 140 6.52 16.23 -19.10
CA LEU A 140 6.24 15.63 -17.79
C LEU A 140 6.72 14.17 -17.68
N GLY A 141 7.66 13.74 -18.56
CA GLY A 141 8.21 12.39 -18.51
C GLY A 141 7.34 11.31 -19.16
N GLY A 142 6.29 11.67 -19.89
CA GLY A 142 5.49 10.77 -20.71
C GLY A 142 6.15 10.46 -22.07
N SER A 143 5.44 9.75 -22.94
CA SER A 143 5.85 9.55 -24.35
C SER A 143 5.56 10.78 -25.21
N ALA A 144 6.13 10.83 -26.41
CA ALA A 144 5.86 11.91 -27.37
C ALA A 144 4.36 12.01 -27.71
N ASP A 145 3.72 10.86 -27.89
CA ASP A 145 2.27 10.77 -28.15
C ASP A 145 1.42 10.85 -26.88
N GLY A 146 2.06 10.98 -25.73
CA GLY A 146 1.45 10.98 -24.40
C GLY A 146 1.38 9.58 -23.77
N THR A 147 1.48 9.55 -22.45
CA THR A 147 1.23 8.37 -21.63
C THR A 147 -0.12 8.52 -20.96
N ARG A 148 -1.03 7.61 -21.24
CA ARG A 148 -2.39 7.65 -20.65
C ARG A 148 -2.39 6.99 -19.27
N GLU A 149 -3.05 7.61 -18.31
CA GLU A 149 -3.12 7.20 -16.92
C GLU A 149 -4.55 7.28 -16.42
N LEU A 150 -5.05 6.24 -15.78
CA LEU A 150 -6.42 6.15 -15.26
C LEU A 150 -6.42 6.28 -13.74
N PHE A 151 -7.07 7.34 -13.26
CA PHE A 151 -7.33 7.59 -11.84
C PHE A 151 -8.81 7.45 -11.56
N VAL A 152 -9.16 6.81 -10.45
CA VAL A 152 -10.53 6.51 -10.06
C VAL A 152 -10.71 6.93 -8.60
N ALA A 153 -11.84 7.54 -8.27
CA ALA A 153 -12.25 7.79 -6.90
C ALA A 153 -13.38 6.81 -6.51
N ASP A 154 -13.17 6.11 -5.40
CA ASP A 154 -14.14 5.18 -4.85
C ASP A 154 -15.40 5.88 -4.29
N PRO A 155 -16.41 5.15 -3.80
CA PRO A 155 -17.62 5.77 -3.24
C PRO A 155 -17.37 6.73 -2.08
N SER A 156 -16.30 6.55 -1.31
CA SER A 156 -15.87 7.49 -0.25
C SER A 156 -14.99 8.64 -0.77
N GLY A 157 -14.63 8.64 -2.06
CA GLY A 157 -13.78 9.66 -2.67
C GLY A 157 -12.28 9.39 -2.52
N VAL A 158 -11.89 8.18 -2.11
CA VAL A 158 -10.47 7.79 -2.03
C VAL A 158 -9.93 7.51 -3.42
N LEU A 159 -8.81 8.15 -3.76
CA LEU A 159 -8.19 8.08 -5.08
C LEU A 159 -7.31 6.85 -5.21
N PHE A 160 -7.47 6.13 -6.32
CA PHE A 160 -6.52 5.08 -6.73
C PHE A 160 -6.21 5.16 -8.21
N GLN A 161 -5.02 4.70 -8.58
CA GLN A 161 -4.61 4.53 -9.96
C GLN A 161 -4.72 3.05 -10.36
N MET A 162 -5.21 2.79 -11.57
CA MET A 162 -5.16 1.48 -12.20
C MET A 162 -4.18 1.53 -13.37
N HIS A 163 -3.30 0.55 -13.44
CA HIS A 163 -2.30 0.48 -14.50
C HIS A 163 -1.82 -0.96 -14.76
N ASP A 164 -1.14 -1.16 -15.87
CA ASP A 164 -0.53 -2.44 -16.20
C ASP A 164 0.53 -2.87 -15.18
N VAL A 165 0.75 -4.16 -15.05
CA VAL A 165 1.74 -4.74 -14.12
C VAL A 165 3.17 -4.26 -14.39
N SER A 166 3.45 -3.80 -15.60
CA SER A 166 4.76 -3.26 -16.01
C SER A 166 4.90 -1.75 -15.79
N TYR A 167 3.85 -1.06 -15.36
CA TYR A 167 3.89 0.38 -15.13
C TYR A 167 4.96 0.74 -14.08
N CYS A 168 5.84 1.66 -14.45
CA CYS A 168 6.91 2.15 -13.59
C CYS A 168 6.93 3.69 -13.45
N GLY A 169 5.87 4.37 -13.93
CA GLY A 169 5.77 5.83 -13.90
C GLY A 169 6.60 6.54 -14.99
N GLY A 170 7.19 5.79 -15.90
CA GLY A 170 8.02 6.32 -17.00
C GLY A 170 7.23 6.68 -18.25
N SER A 171 7.91 6.69 -19.38
CA SER A 171 7.33 6.93 -20.70
C SER A 171 6.74 5.65 -21.32
N GLY A 172 6.37 5.70 -22.60
CA GLY A 172 5.64 4.64 -23.30
C GLY A 172 4.14 4.77 -23.11
N ALA A 173 3.36 4.08 -23.94
CA ALA A 173 1.90 4.18 -23.94
C ALA A 173 1.29 3.79 -22.58
N GLN A 174 1.90 2.83 -21.90
CA GLN A 174 1.48 2.33 -20.59
C GLN A 174 2.37 2.83 -19.43
N GLY A 175 3.24 3.83 -19.63
CA GLY A 175 4.14 4.31 -18.57
C GLY A 175 5.17 3.27 -18.10
N ASN A 176 5.50 2.31 -18.96
CA ASN A 176 6.32 1.14 -18.65
C ASN A 176 7.75 1.21 -19.20
N THR A 177 8.12 2.34 -19.82
CA THR A 177 9.47 2.60 -20.30
C THR A 177 10.20 3.50 -19.31
N CYS A 178 10.85 2.89 -18.32
CA CYS A 178 11.68 3.61 -17.37
C CYS A 178 13.14 3.60 -17.80
N ARG A 179 13.80 4.75 -17.70
CA ARG A 179 15.24 4.89 -17.86
C ARG A 179 15.96 4.12 -16.75
N ALA A 180 17.29 3.99 -16.86
CA ALA A 180 18.09 3.51 -15.75
C ALA A 180 17.79 4.36 -14.50
N VAL A 181 17.63 3.69 -13.36
CA VAL A 181 17.33 4.38 -12.10
C VAL A 181 18.46 5.34 -11.74
N GLU A 182 18.11 6.51 -11.21
CA GLU A 182 19.07 7.39 -10.58
C GLU A 182 19.41 6.81 -9.19
N ALA A 183 20.66 6.45 -8.97
CA ALA A 183 21.09 5.93 -7.67
C ALA A 183 20.76 6.93 -6.56
N SER A 184 20.36 6.42 -5.40
CA SER A 184 20.21 7.25 -4.22
C SER A 184 21.54 7.95 -3.87
N LYS A 185 21.48 9.21 -3.51
CA LYS A 185 22.64 9.95 -2.98
C LYS A 185 23.02 9.48 -1.57
N ARG A 186 22.16 8.72 -0.91
CA ARG A 186 22.33 8.21 0.46
C ARG A 186 22.23 6.70 0.46
N LYS A 187 23.03 6.05 1.31
CA LYS A 187 23.04 4.58 1.43
C LYS A 187 21.75 4.02 2.03
N GLY A 188 21.03 4.82 2.83
CA GLY A 188 19.94 4.34 3.68
C GLY A 188 20.46 3.65 4.95
N VAL A 189 19.70 3.71 6.02
CA VAL A 189 20.01 3.00 7.29
C VAL A 189 19.29 1.67 7.38
N MET A 190 18.24 1.46 6.57
CA MET A 190 17.51 0.22 6.40
C MET A 190 16.98 0.11 4.97
N ALA A 191 16.38 -1.01 4.60
CA ALA A 191 15.79 -1.21 3.27
C ALA A 191 14.35 -1.72 3.39
N VAL A 192 13.47 -1.16 2.55
CA VAL A 192 12.14 -1.71 2.29
C VAL A 192 12.14 -2.41 0.94
N THR A 193 11.45 -3.52 0.84
CA THR A 193 11.48 -4.39 -0.34
C THR A 193 10.13 -4.56 -0.99
N ASP A 194 9.05 -4.24 -0.29
CA ASP A 194 7.68 -4.34 -0.81
C ASP A 194 6.75 -3.31 -0.14
N MET A 195 5.54 -3.19 -0.69
CA MET A 195 4.38 -2.64 0.02
C MET A 195 3.64 -3.79 0.70
N SER A 196 2.91 -3.50 1.79
CA SER A 196 2.10 -4.49 2.47
C SER A 196 0.61 -4.15 2.34
N HIS A 197 0.20 -3.00 2.88
CA HIS A 197 -1.22 -2.63 2.91
C HIS A 197 -1.45 -1.12 3.00
N PHE A 198 -2.74 -0.76 2.82
CA PHE A 198 -3.26 0.55 3.16
C PHE A 198 -4.43 0.40 4.12
N THR A 199 -4.49 1.25 5.14
CA THR A 199 -5.69 1.44 5.96
C THR A 199 -6.39 2.72 5.51
N ILE A 200 -7.67 2.58 5.22
CA ILE A 200 -8.51 3.60 4.58
C ILE A 200 -9.68 3.94 5.49
N ASN A 201 -9.81 5.19 5.87
CA ASN A 201 -10.99 5.71 6.55
C ASN A 201 -12.06 6.00 5.50
N ALA A 202 -13.11 5.21 5.47
CA ALA A 202 -14.20 5.30 4.50
C ALA A 202 -15.55 5.39 5.21
N ASN A 203 -16.44 6.23 4.71
CA ASN A 203 -17.75 6.46 5.34
C ASN A 203 -18.92 5.97 4.48
N ASP A 204 -18.74 5.72 3.19
CA ASP A 204 -19.78 5.19 2.32
C ASP A 204 -19.82 3.65 2.43
N PRO A 205 -20.97 3.06 2.84
CA PRO A 205 -21.10 1.60 2.98
C PRO A 205 -20.93 0.84 1.65
N LYS A 206 -20.98 1.52 0.50
CA LYS A 206 -20.74 0.92 -0.81
C LYS A 206 -19.24 0.76 -1.12
N THR A 207 -18.33 1.33 -0.32
CA THR A 207 -16.89 1.31 -0.62
C THR A 207 -16.35 -0.12 -0.69
N VAL A 208 -16.62 -0.97 0.30
CA VAL A 208 -16.16 -2.36 0.27
C VAL A 208 -16.79 -3.16 -0.88
N PRO A 209 -18.14 -3.16 -1.06
CA PRO A 209 -18.78 -3.78 -2.21
C PRO A 209 -18.22 -3.33 -3.57
N PHE A 210 -17.85 -2.07 -3.71
CA PHE A 210 -17.24 -1.52 -4.91
C PHE A 210 -15.91 -2.21 -5.26
N TYR A 211 -15.01 -2.38 -4.30
CA TYR A 211 -13.74 -3.08 -4.52
C TYR A 211 -13.94 -4.59 -4.76
N GLN A 212 -14.92 -5.20 -4.09
CA GLN A 212 -15.30 -6.58 -4.35
C GLN A 212 -15.83 -6.79 -5.77
N ASP A 213 -16.69 -5.89 -6.26
CA ASP A 213 -17.26 -5.95 -7.60
C ASP A 213 -16.20 -5.71 -8.69
N LEU A 214 -15.28 -4.76 -8.50
CA LEU A 214 -14.25 -4.46 -9.49
C LEU A 214 -13.12 -5.48 -9.53
N PHE A 215 -12.65 -5.96 -8.37
CA PHE A 215 -11.43 -6.73 -8.25
C PHE A 215 -11.64 -8.13 -7.64
N GLY A 216 -12.82 -8.43 -7.12
CA GLY A 216 -13.10 -9.72 -6.45
C GLY A 216 -12.36 -9.90 -5.13
N PHE A 217 -12.02 -8.83 -4.42
CA PHE A 217 -11.27 -8.93 -3.17
C PHE A 217 -12.03 -9.74 -2.12
N GLN A 218 -11.31 -10.65 -1.45
CA GLN A 218 -11.84 -11.50 -0.38
C GLN A 218 -11.06 -11.23 0.91
N PRO A 219 -11.67 -11.44 2.10
CA PRO A 219 -10.95 -11.34 3.35
C PRO A 219 -9.84 -12.39 3.42
N GLN A 220 -8.61 -12.00 3.73
CA GLN A 220 -7.50 -12.93 3.97
C GLN A 220 -7.17 -13.09 5.46
N ALA A 221 -7.61 -12.15 6.29
CA ALA A 221 -7.46 -12.16 7.74
C ALA A 221 -8.50 -11.24 8.38
N TYR A 222 -8.58 -11.26 9.70
CA TYR A 222 -9.42 -10.37 10.47
C TYR A 222 -8.62 -9.74 11.62
N GLN A 223 -8.81 -8.44 11.82
CA GLN A 223 -8.37 -7.73 13.02
C GLN A 223 -9.60 -7.37 13.83
N ALA A 224 -9.88 -8.14 14.88
CA ALA A 224 -11.19 -8.20 15.52
C ALA A 224 -12.28 -8.48 14.46
N ALA A 225 -13.28 -7.62 14.32
CA ALA A 225 -14.34 -7.76 13.31
C ALA A 225 -13.96 -7.13 11.94
N THR A 226 -12.80 -6.47 11.81
CA THR A 226 -12.43 -5.76 10.61
C THR A 226 -11.65 -6.67 9.64
N PRO A 227 -12.16 -6.93 8.42
CA PRO A 227 -11.46 -7.74 7.45
C PRO A 227 -10.23 -7.05 6.87
N ALA A 228 -9.16 -7.81 6.64
CA ALA A 228 -8.06 -7.47 5.75
C ALA A 228 -8.39 -8.02 4.36
N TRP A 229 -8.73 -7.14 3.41
CA TRP A 229 -9.18 -7.52 2.07
C TRP A 229 -7.96 -7.78 1.18
N GLY A 230 -7.72 -9.04 0.82
CA GLY A 230 -6.56 -9.47 0.04
C GLY A 230 -6.52 -8.86 -1.36
N VAL A 231 -5.33 -8.38 -1.76
CA VAL A 231 -5.06 -7.78 -3.07
C VAL A 231 -4.06 -8.63 -3.83
N GLY A 232 -4.49 -9.27 -4.89
CA GLY A 232 -3.65 -10.20 -5.65
C GLY A 232 -3.41 -11.53 -4.93
N ALA A 233 -2.38 -12.25 -5.34
CA ALA A 233 -2.07 -13.60 -4.85
C ALA A 233 -1.11 -13.61 -3.65
N GLY A 234 -0.65 -12.46 -3.19
CA GLY A 234 0.34 -12.32 -2.11
C GLY A 234 -0.29 -12.00 -0.76
N VAL A 235 0.46 -11.26 0.04
CA VAL A 235 0.06 -10.82 1.39
C VAL A 235 -0.53 -9.42 1.42
N HIS A 236 -0.56 -8.72 0.27
CA HIS A 236 -1.08 -7.37 0.19
C HIS A 236 -2.57 -7.32 0.55
N PHE A 237 -2.98 -6.26 1.22
CA PHE A 237 -4.39 -6.07 1.54
C PHE A 237 -4.80 -4.60 1.67
N LEU A 238 -6.09 -4.37 1.63
CA LEU A 238 -6.72 -3.13 2.09
C LEU A 238 -7.48 -3.39 3.37
N MET A 239 -7.49 -2.40 4.25
CA MET A 239 -8.29 -2.40 5.46
C MET A 239 -9.15 -1.15 5.47
N PHE A 240 -10.44 -1.32 5.67
CA PHE A 240 -11.38 -0.20 5.72
C PHE A 240 -11.84 0.00 7.15
N THR A 241 -11.79 1.24 7.62
CA THR A 241 -12.27 1.70 8.92
C THR A 241 -13.37 2.73 8.75
N GLY A 242 -14.04 3.12 9.83
CA GLY A 242 -15.22 3.98 9.78
C GLY A 242 -16.48 3.21 9.38
N ASN A 243 -17.48 3.91 8.86
CA ASN A 243 -18.80 3.31 8.56
C ASN A 243 -18.76 2.26 7.45
N ALA A 244 -17.81 2.32 6.53
CA ALA A 244 -17.65 1.34 5.47
C ALA A 244 -17.03 0.01 5.94
N GLY A 245 -16.25 0.03 7.02
CA GLY A 245 -15.52 -1.13 7.54
C GLY A 245 -16.33 -2.08 8.43
N GLY A 246 -17.56 -1.73 8.77
CA GLY A 246 -18.37 -2.51 9.70
C GLY A 246 -17.83 -2.57 11.13
N SER A 247 -16.71 -1.89 11.40
CA SER A 247 -16.16 -1.77 12.75
C SER A 247 -16.70 -0.50 13.41
N PRO A 248 -17.29 -0.58 14.62
CA PRO A 248 -17.61 0.63 15.37
C PRO A 248 -16.31 1.45 15.52
N ALA A 249 -16.39 2.76 15.24
CA ALA A 249 -15.29 3.68 15.48
C ALA A 249 -14.68 3.37 16.85
N ASN A 250 -13.35 3.22 16.91
CA ASN A 250 -12.60 2.82 18.10
C ASN A 250 -13.13 3.55 19.35
N PRO A 251 -13.79 2.88 20.33
CA PRO A 251 -14.46 3.57 21.42
C PRO A 251 -13.51 4.30 22.40
N GLY A 252 -12.18 4.17 22.18
CA GLY A 252 -11.14 4.76 23.02
C GLY A 252 -10.37 5.91 22.39
N GLY A 253 -10.59 6.23 21.10
CA GLY A 253 -10.00 7.39 20.47
C GLY A 253 -10.98 8.57 20.54
N GLY A 254 -10.65 9.65 21.23
CA GLY A 254 -11.45 10.87 21.31
C GLY A 254 -11.88 11.30 19.91
N ALA A 255 -13.18 11.37 19.69
CA ALA A 255 -13.83 11.45 18.39
C ALA A 255 -13.69 12.85 17.77
N ALA A 256 -12.57 13.12 17.14
CA ALA A 256 -12.62 13.88 15.90
C ALA A 256 -13.02 12.84 14.82
N ALA A 257 -14.14 13.07 14.12
CA ALA A 257 -14.57 12.20 13.04
C ALA A 257 -13.36 11.93 12.11
N ALA A 258 -12.95 10.65 12.01
CA ALA A 258 -11.79 10.28 11.22
C ALA A 258 -11.98 10.86 9.82
N ARG A 259 -11.00 11.62 9.32
CA ARG A 259 -11.07 12.20 7.98
C ARG A 259 -11.12 11.07 6.98
N ILE A 260 -12.02 11.17 6.00
CA ILE A 260 -12.05 10.27 4.86
C ILE A 260 -10.71 10.37 4.14
N GLY A 261 -10.14 9.23 3.78
CA GLY A 261 -8.87 9.13 3.09
C GLY A 261 -8.00 7.98 3.58
N ILE A 262 -6.80 7.92 3.08
CA ILE A 262 -5.82 6.92 3.51
C ILE A 262 -5.23 7.35 4.85
N ASP A 263 -5.42 6.52 5.87
CA ASP A 263 -4.92 6.76 7.22
C ASP A 263 -3.41 6.53 7.31
N HIS A 264 -2.97 5.38 6.83
CA HIS A 264 -1.56 5.02 6.71
C HIS A 264 -1.33 4.03 5.58
N ALA A 265 -0.08 3.96 5.15
CA ALA A 265 0.45 2.93 4.26
C ALA A 265 1.48 2.08 5.00
N CYS A 266 1.59 0.81 4.65
CA CYS A 266 2.59 -0.08 5.22
C CYS A 266 3.60 -0.52 4.17
N LEU A 267 4.88 -0.41 4.51
CA LEU A 267 6.00 -0.91 3.74
C LEU A 267 6.57 -2.18 4.38
N GLY A 268 6.87 -3.17 3.54
CA GLY A 268 7.43 -4.44 3.94
C GLY A 268 8.95 -4.44 3.88
N MET A 269 9.58 -5.03 4.89
CA MET A 269 11.02 -5.23 4.96
C MET A 269 11.35 -6.67 5.33
N ASN A 270 12.50 -7.17 4.87
CA ASN A 270 12.99 -8.46 5.29
C ASN A 270 13.56 -8.37 6.72
N ASP A 271 13.51 -9.48 7.43
CA ASP A 271 14.11 -9.61 8.77
C ASP A 271 13.63 -8.51 9.75
N PHE A 272 12.34 -8.23 9.74
CA PHE A 272 11.73 -7.20 10.59
C PHE A 272 11.88 -7.56 12.07
N ASP A 273 12.65 -6.74 12.78
CA ASP A 273 12.77 -6.75 14.24
C ASP A 273 12.30 -5.37 14.75
N PRO A 274 11.15 -5.29 15.43
CA PRO A 274 10.59 -4.01 15.83
C PRO A 274 11.48 -3.21 16.79
N ALA A 275 12.26 -3.86 17.65
CA ALA A 275 13.17 -3.17 18.57
C ALA A 275 14.35 -2.56 17.83
N LYS A 276 14.98 -3.35 16.96
CA LYS A 276 16.10 -2.92 16.11
C LYS A 276 15.68 -1.81 15.17
N VAL A 277 14.53 -1.96 14.50
CA VAL A 277 14.02 -0.95 13.55
C VAL A 277 13.67 0.35 14.28
N THR A 278 13.05 0.27 15.47
CA THR A 278 12.80 1.46 16.30
C THR A 278 14.11 2.19 16.63
N GLN A 279 15.15 1.45 17.01
CA GLN A 279 16.45 2.07 17.33
C GLN A 279 17.06 2.77 16.10
N LEU A 280 17.00 2.12 14.91
CA LEU A 280 17.47 2.73 13.67
C LEU A 280 16.70 4.03 13.33
N LEU A 281 15.39 4.06 13.57
CA LEU A 281 14.59 5.29 13.38
C LEU A 281 14.99 6.40 14.35
N VAL A 282 15.23 6.05 15.61
CA VAL A 282 15.70 7.02 16.63
C VAL A 282 17.10 7.54 16.29
N ASP A 283 18.03 6.67 15.91
CA ASP A 283 19.39 7.03 15.49
C ASP A 283 19.39 7.90 14.22
N TYR A 284 18.40 7.69 13.37
CA TYR A 284 18.17 8.54 12.18
C TYR A 284 17.62 9.94 12.52
N GLY A 285 17.10 10.13 13.74
CA GLY A 285 16.63 11.42 14.23
C GLY A 285 15.14 11.52 14.51
N LEU A 286 14.40 10.40 14.48
CA LEU A 286 12.99 10.41 14.87
C LEU A 286 12.85 10.37 16.40
N LYS A 287 11.86 11.08 16.92
CA LYS A 287 11.55 11.05 18.35
C LYS A 287 10.68 9.82 18.67
N LYS A 288 11.17 8.94 19.54
CA LYS A 288 10.34 7.87 20.09
C LYS A 288 9.27 8.45 21.01
N GLN A 289 8.03 7.98 20.86
CA GLN A 289 6.93 8.35 21.75
C GLN A 289 6.12 7.13 22.18
N GLU A 290 5.36 7.27 23.25
CA GLU A 290 4.37 6.28 23.67
C GLU A 290 3.01 6.62 23.07
N GLY A 291 2.33 5.60 22.54
CA GLY A 291 1.04 5.76 21.87
C GLY A 291 1.13 6.39 20.47
N GLN A 292 -0.01 6.42 19.82
CA GLN A 292 -0.14 6.92 18.44
C GLN A 292 0.04 8.44 18.39
N GLY A 293 0.74 8.93 17.36
CA GLY A 293 0.96 10.33 17.11
C GLY A 293 1.01 10.67 15.63
N ARG A 294 0.78 11.94 15.35
CA ARG A 294 0.82 12.51 13.99
C ARG A 294 1.77 13.71 13.90
N ASP A 295 2.53 13.95 14.96
CA ASP A 295 3.60 14.96 14.89
C ASP A 295 4.64 14.49 13.87
N PRO A 296 5.28 15.40 13.12
CA PRO A 296 6.37 15.05 12.23
C PRO A 296 7.55 14.39 12.94
N LEU A 297 8.18 13.42 12.29
CA LEU A 297 9.41 12.76 12.73
C LEU A 297 9.30 12.08 14.10
N VAL A 298 8.20 11.37 14.31
CA VAL A 298 8.04 10.50 15.49
C VAL A 298 8.00 9.03 15.09
N THR A 299 8.31 8.14 16.05
CA THR A 299 8.13 6.69 15.90
C THR A 299 7.52 6.09 17.16
N PHE A 300 6.64 5.10 16.96
CA PHE A 300 5.97 4.38 18.04
C PHE A 300 5.60 2.98 17.62
N ILE A 301 5.38 2.10 18.61
CA ILE A 301 4.84 0.76 18.41
C ILE A 301 3.44 0.71 19.00
N SER A 302 2.47 0.24 18.21
CA SER A 302 1.15 -0.18 18.70
C SER A 302 1.14 -1.70 18.80
N LEU A 303 0.70 -2.24 19.93
CA LEU A 303 0.55 -3.68 20.10
C LEU A 303 -0.87 -4.11 19.74
N ARG A 304 -1.02 -4.92 18.71
CA ARG A 304 -2.30 -5.56 18.41
C ARG A 304 -2.46 -6.80 19.28
N MET A 305 -3.28 -6.69 20.30
CA MET A 305 -3.50 -7.72 21.32
C MET A 305 -4.37 -8.88 20.79
N PRO A 306 -4.41 -10.04 21.48
CA PRO A 306 -5.18 -11.24 21.06
C PRO A 306 -6.66 -10.97 20.80
N ASN A 307 -7.31 -10.10 21.58
CA ASN A 307 -8.72 -9.70 21.38
C ASN A 307 -8.95 -8.93 20.05
N ARG A 308 -7.88 -8.50 19.42
CA ARG A 308 -7.87 -7.90 18.08
C ARG A 308 -7.19 -8.78 17.03
N GLY A 309 -7.04 -10.09 17.30
CA GLY A 309 -6.42 -11.06 16.40
C GLY A 309 -4.89 -11.03 16.38
N GLY A 310 -4.24 -10.37 17.33
CA GLY A 310 -2.79 -10.39 17.50
C GLY A 310 -2.28 -11.62 18.25
N ALA A 311 -0.97 -11.72 18.43
CA ALA A 311 -0.30 -12.75 19.19
C ALA A 311 -0.54 -12.61 20.70
N GLU A 312 -0.28 -13.69 21.45
CA GLU A 312 -0.10 -13.62 22.89
C GLU A 312 1.03 -12.64 23.21
N GLY A 313 0.74 -11.63 24.04
CA GLY A 313 1.67 -10.51 24.27
C GLY A 313 1.66 -9.39 23.21
N GLY A 314 0.88 -9.53 22.15
CA GLY A 314 0.66 -8.53 21.10
C GLY A 314 1.52 -8.73 19.85
N THR A 315 0.95 -8.43 18.70
CA THR A 315 1.65 -8.27 17.43
C THR A 315 2.16 -6.83 17.35
N PRO A 316 3.46 -6.57 17.25
CA PRO A 316 3.99 -5.21 17.16
C PRO A 316 3.70 -4.61 15.79
N GLU A 317 3.04 -3.47 15.79
CA GLU A 317 2.78 -2.64 14.61
C GLU A 317 3.61 -1.36 14.77
N LEU A 318 4.72 -1.27 14.03
CA LEU A 318 5.65 -0.16 14.14
C LEU A 318 5.30 0.91 13.13
N TYR A 319 5.18 2.14 13.62
CA TYR A 319 4.87 3.32 12.83
C TYR A 319 5.98 4.35 12.94
N PHE A 320 6.15 5.10 11.87
CA PHE A 320 6.84 6.38 11.91
C PHE A 320 6.04 7.42 11.12
N THR A 321 6.31 8.69 11.39
CA THR A 321 5.80 9.80 10.59
C THR A 321 6.94 10.48 9.85
N ASP A 322 6.64 10.85 8.61
CA ASP A 322 7.57 11.57 7.75
C ASP A 322 7.69 13.08 8.13
N PRO A 323 8.46 13.90 7.40
CA PRO A 323 8.58 15.33 7.68
C PRO A 323 7.29 16.14 7.65
N ASP A 324 6.22 15.61 7.05
CA ASP A 324 4.90 16.22 7.00
C ASP A 324 3.90 15.59 8.00
N GLY A 325 4.34 14.64 8.83
CA GLY A 325 3.50 13.93 9.79
C GLY A 325 2.67 12.80 9.16
N LEU A 326 3.00 12.35 7.94
CA LEU A 326 2.32 11.26 7.27
C LEU A 326 2.74 9.92 7.88
N ALA A 327 1.76 9.11 8.30
CA ALA A 327 2.06 7.86 8.98
C ALA A 327 2.39 6.74 8.00
N ILE A 328 3.55 6.16 8.19
CA ILE A 328 4.00 4.96 7.48
C ILE A 328 4.23 3.85 8.52
N GLN A 329 3.65 2.70 8.27
CA GLN A 329 3.88 1.49 9.05
C GLN A 329 5.02 0.69 8.44
N LEU A 330 5.83 0.04 9.26
CA LEU A 330 6.85 -0.92 8.83
C LEU A 330 6.52 -2.30 9.40
N GLN A 331 6.58 -3.32 8.55
CA GLN A 331 6.29 -4.70 8.92
C GLN A 331 7.20 -5.68 8.16
N ASP A 332 7.18 -6.94 8.58
CA ASP A 332 7.80 -8.01 7.80
C ASP A 332 7.10 -8.17 6.43
N VAL A 333 7.83 -8.58 5.41
CA VAL A 333 7.27 -8.83 4.07
C VAL A 333 6.21 -9.93 4.05
N LYS A 334 6.12 -10.74 5.11
CA LYS A 334 5.11 -11.80 5.28
C LYS A 334 3.85 -11.31 5.99
N TYR A 335 3.84 -10.07 6.46
CA TYR A 335 2.69 -9.53 7.19
C TYR A 335 1.44 -9.54 6.31
N CYS A 336 0.46 -10.33 6.70
CA CYS A 336 -0.81 -10.51 5.99
C CYS A 336 -2.02 -9.97 6.77
N GLY A 337 -1.78 -9.25 7.86
CA GLY A 337 -2.83 -8.72 8.75
C GLY A 337 -3.40 -9.73 9.74
N GLY A 338 -2.87 -10.95 9.77
CA GLY A 338 -3.31 -12.06 10.63
C GLY A 338 -2.64 -12.14 11.99
N GLY A 339 -2.71 -13.30 12.61
CA GLY A 339 -2.12 -13.61 13.91
C GLY A 339 -0.59 -13.78 13.87
N GLY A 340 -0.02 -14.24 14.98
CA GLY A 340 1.42 -14.42 15.15
C GLY A 340 2.14 -13.12 15.51
N PHE A 341 3.39 -13.25 15.97
CA PHE A 341 4.21 -12.08 16.36
C PHE A 341 4.45 -11.12 15.20
N LEU A 342 4.70 -11.65 14.00
CA LEU A 342 4.89 -10.84 12.79
C LEU A 342 3.57 -10.53 12.05
N GLY A 343 2.41 -10.99 12.55
CA GLY A 343 1.14 -10.81 11.85
C GLY A 343 1.04 -11.59 10.53
N ASP A 344 1.80 -12.69 10.43
CA ASP A 344 2.02 -13.51 9.25
C ASP A 344 1.25 -14.84 9.27
N VAL A 345 0.49 -15.09 10.35
CA VAL A 345 -0.37 -16.26 10.48
C VAL A 345 -1.76 -15.91 9.98
N CYS A 346 -2.00 -16.13 8.69
CA CYS A 346 -3.31 -15.96 8.10
C CYS A 346 -3.97 -17.31 7.88
N PRO A 347 -5.26 -17.47 8.26
CA PRO A 347 -5.97 -18.71 8.02
C PRO A 347 -5.98 -19.06 6.53
N PRO A 348 -5.99 -20.33 6.15
CA PRO A 348 -6.35 -20.72 4.80
C PRO A 348 -7.79 -20.26 4.54
N LEU A 349 -8.00 -19.55 3.44
CA LEU A 349 -9.33 -19.16 2.96
C LEU A 349 -9.97 -20.34 2.23
#